data_422b2e0b3307f20d42d0e53d7e484c91
#
_entry.id   422b2e0b3307f20d42d0e53d7e484c91
#
_cell.length_a   1.000
_cell.length_b   1.000
_cell.length_c   1.000
_cell.angle_alpha   90.00
_cell.angle_beta   90.00
_cell.angle_gamma   90.00
#
_symmetry.space_group_name_H-M   'P 1'
#
loop_
_entity.id
_entity.type
_entity.pdbx_description
1 polymer ?
#
loop_
_entity_poly.entity_id
_entity_poly.type
_entity_poly.pdbx_seq_one_letter_code
_entity_poly.pdbx_strand_id
1 'polypeptide(L)'
;MKKKYNSDKGHRKEKKTFHKRDDRKKGRDERKSYGDRKDERGRGDDRKSDRPFRNGDDRKRERYHDERKEHGHKEERGGGFDRKSDRPFRRGNDRRRPFNKKWKPENIKKAFTKSDNLTSSPSFGSTSTASEQIRLNKYLSNAGICSRREADKFITAGVVTVNGKIITELGYKVNPNDKIQFGGNKVNKEKTVYILLNKPKGYITTCDDPQERDTVMDLIKEVQERVYPVGRLDRQTSGLLLLTNDGDLTTKLMHPKYNVPKVYHIELDKPLRTDDFDKIKAGIELEDGFIKPDDIAYVEGAKTRKEIGIEIHSGRNRIVRRIFESLGYIVMKLDRVLYAGLTKQTLSRGKWRYLADNEVRMLKRIK
;
A
#
# COMPACT_ATOMS: atom_id res chain seq x y z
N MET A 1 44.86 62.90 -6.97
CA MET A 1 45.84 62.56 -8.04
C MET A 1 45.28 61.34 -8.75
N LYS A 2 44.62 61.55 -9.83
CA LYS A 2 44.90 61.21 -11.22
C LYS A 2 45.74 59.95 -11.43
N LYS A 3 45.13 58.91 -12.07
CA LYS A 3 45.30 58.60 -13.48
C LYS A 3 44.33 57.52 -13.94
N LYS A 4 43.60 57.88 -14.98
CA LYS A 4 42.87 57.02 -15.95
C LYS A 4 43.88 56.19 -16.74
N TYR A 5 43.47 54.96 -17.14
CA TYR A 5 43.85 54.45 -18.48
C TYR A 5 42.71 53.57 -19.01
N ASN A 6 42.16 54.04 -20.12
CA ASN A 6 41.35 53.31 -21.08
C ASN A 6 42.26 52.42 -21.93
N SER A 7 41.82 51.24 -22.31
CA SER A 7 42.06 50.74 -23.66
C SER A 7 41.01 49.70 -24.06
N ASP A 8 40.23 50.13 -24.99
CA ASP A 8 39.37 49.45 -25.93
C ASP A 8 40.15 48.42 -26.75
N LYS A 9 39.57 47.22 -26.99
CA LYS A 9 39.76 46.44 -28.22
C LYS A 9 38.68 45.41 -28.34
N GLY A 10 37.77 45.66 -29.29
CA GLY A 10 36.78 44.76 -29.79
C GLY A 10 37.35 43.59 -30.60
N HIS A 11 36.66 42.50 -30.55
CA HIS A 11 36.70 41.45 -31.56
C HIS A 11 35.32 40.80 -31.71
N ARG A 12 34.61 41.24 -32.72
CA ARG A 12 34.20 40.51 -33.92
C ARG A 12 33.39 39.24 -33.70
N LYS A 13 32.09 39.40 -33.90
CA LYS A 13 31.09 38.32 -34.09
C LYS A 13 31.40 37.53 -35.36
N GLU A 14 31.55 36.24 -35.27
CA GLU A 14 31.37 35.31 -36.39
C GLU A 14 30.06 34.56 -36.26
N LYS A 15 29.15 34.90 -37.17
CA LYS A 15 27.94 34.11 -37.45
C LYS A 15 28.34 32.92 -38.33
N LYS A 16 28.20 31.70 -37.84
CA LYS A 16 28.18 30.50 -38.69
C LYS A 16 26.75 30.13 -39.00
N THR A 17 26.33 30.47 -40.20
CA THR A 17 25.15 29.96 -40.90
C THR A 17 25.40 28.51 -41.30
N PHE A 18 24.55 27.58 -40.83
CA PHE A 18 24.52 26.22 -41.37
C PHE A 18 23.38 26.09 -42.37
N HIS A 19 23.78 25.76 -43.58
CA HIS A 19 22.93 25.50 -44.74
C HIS A 19 22.09 24.23 -44.55
N LYS A 20 20.80 24.38 -44.85
CA LYS A 20 19.91 23.29 -45.24
C LYS A 20 20.41 22.67 -46.56
N ARG A 21 20.60 21.38 -46.60
CA ARG A 21 20.59 20.61 -47.83
C ARG A 21 19.33 19.79 -47.88
N ASP A 22 18.43 20.20 -48.78
CA ASP A 22 17.40 19.37 -49.38
C ASP A 22 18.07 18.38 -50.36
N ASP A 23 17.86 17.09 -50.15
CA ASP A 23 18.06 16.08 -51.19
C ASP A 23 16.76 15.29 -51.37
N ARG A 24 15.96 15.75 -52.37
CA ARG A 24 14.97 14.98 -53.06
C ARG A 24 15.65 14.15 -54.13
N LYS A 25 15.49 12.82 -54.06
CA LYS A 25 15.54 11.88 -55.21
C LYS A 25 14.64 10.71 -54.82
N LYS A 26 13.45 10.59 -55.38
CA LYS A 26 12.96 9.98 -56.64
C LYS A 26 13.66 8.67 -57.00
N GLY A 27 12.87 7.61 -57.03
CA GLY A 27 13.11 6.34 -57.70
C GLY A 27 12.36 5.23 -56.93
N ARG A 28 11.32 4.82 -57.35
CA ARG A 28 10.77 4.16 -58.54
C ARG A 28 10.34 2.74 -58.14
N ASP A 29 9.09 2.49 -58.39
CA ASP A 29 8.35 1.24 -58.44
C ASP A 29 9.17 0.00 -58.80
N GLU A 30 8.93 -1.09 -58.09
CA GLU A 30 8.90 -2.42 -58.65
C GLU A 30 7.80 -3.25 -57.97
N ARG A 31 6.63 -3.29 -58.66
CA ARG A 31 5.65 -4.34 -58.48
C ARG A 31 6.25 -5.65 -59.05
N LYS A 32 6.20 -6.70 -58.26
CA LYS A 32 6.16 -8.07 -58.80
C LYS A 32 5.02 -8.81 -58.16
N SER A 33 3.94 -8.91 -58.90
CA SER A 33 2.91 -9.90 -58.84
C SER A 33 3.47 -11.24 -59.32
N TYR A 34 3.08 -12.31 -58.70
CA TYR A 34 2.91 -13.69 -59.20
C TYR A 34 2.50 -14.45 -57.94
N GLY A 35 1.45 -15.27 -57.92
CA GLY A 35 0.60 -15.84 -58.95
C GLY A 35 -0.26 -16.83 -58.19
N ASP A 36 -1.51 -16.81 -58.57
CA ASP A 36 -2.49 -17.81 -58.26
C ASP A 36 -1.99 -19.24 -58.53
N ARG A 37 -2.29 -20.17 -57.65
CA ARG A 37 -2.57 -21.54 -58.01
C ARG A 37 -3.79 -22.04 -57.27
N LYS A 38 -4.81 -22.20 -58.08
CA LYS A 38 -6.02 -22.92 -57.83
C LYS A 38 -5.80 -24.41 -57.67
N ASP A 39 -6.68 -24.97 -56.90
CA ASP A 39 -7.37 -26.25 -57.02
C ASP A 39 -6.53 -27.53 -57.21
N GLU A 40 -6.70 -28.45 -56.27
CA GLU A 40 -7.24 -29.76 -56.69
C GLU A 40 -7.90 -30.47 -55.49
N ARG A 41 -9.02 -31.02 -55.87
CA ARG A 41 -10.01 -31.79 -55.13
C ARG A 41 -9.43 -33.14 -54.70
N GLY A 42 -9.78 -33.58 -53.53
CA GLY A 42 -9.65 -34.95 -53.08
C GLY A 42 -10.79 -35.33 -52.15
N ARG A 43 -11.79 -35.99 -52.69
CA ARG A 43 -12.94 -36.65 -52.03
C ARG A 43 -12.46 -37.90 -51.29
N GLY A 44 -13.29 -38.24 -50.26
CA GLY A 44 -13.41 -39.59 -49.67
C GLY A 44 -12.95 -39.59 -48.23
N ASP A 45 -13.59 -40.16 -47.27
CA ASP A 45 -14.81 -40.97 -47.19
C ASP A 45 -15.28 -40.98 -45.74
N ASP A 46 -16.55 -41.12 -45.63
CA ASP A 46 -17.34 -41.51 -44.45
C ASP A 46 -16.67 -42.58 -43.59
N ARG A 47 -16.71 -42.43 -42.28
CA ARG A 47 -17.11 -43.54 -41.38
C ARG A 47 -17.70 -43.00 -40.09
N LYS A 48 -19.00 -43.21 -40.00
CA LYS A 48 -19.80 -43.32 -38.78
C LYS A 48 -19.28 -44.44 -37.91
N SER A 49 -19.31 -44.23 -36.60
CA SER A 49 -19.65 -45.25 -35.59
C SER A 49 -19.87 -44.51 -34.28
N ASP A 50 -21.09 -44.31 -33.92
CA ASP A 50 -21.88 -45.12 -33.03
C ASP A 50 -21.60 -44.88 -31.57
N ARG A 51 -22.57 -44.20 -30.97
CA ARG A 51 -22.86 -44.28 -29.53
C ARG A 51 -23.30 -45.70 -29.20
N PRO A 52 -23.16 -46.12 -27.91
CA PRO A 52 -24.40 -46.34 -27.22
C PRO A 52 -24.46 -45.75 -25.81
N PHE A 53 -25.67 -45.30 -25.52
CA PHE A 53 -26.32 -45.19 -24.22
C PHE A 53 -26.34 -46.53 -23.46
N ARG A 54 -26.20 -46.46 -22.16
CA ARG A 54 -26.86 -47.29 -21.13
C ARG A 54 -26.61 -46.60 -19.78
N ASN A 55 -27.62 -46.05 -19.18
CA ASN A 55 -28.72 -46.58 -18.35
C ASN A 55 -28.27 -47.42 -17.17
N GLY A 56 -28.71 -46.97 -16.03
CA GLY A 56 -29.30 -47.75 -14.94
C GLY A 56 -28.37 -47.87 -13.76
N ASP A 57 -28.72 -47.47 -12.62
CA ASP A 57 -29.67 -47.92 -11.61
C ASP A 57 -29.39 -47.11 -10.35
N ASP A 58 -30.31 -46.41 -9.84
CA ASP A 58 -31.30 -46.68 -8.79
C ASP A 58 -30.77 -47.35 -7.53
N ARG A 59 -31.26 -46.79 -6.42
CA ARG A 59 -31.36 -47.24 -5.04
C ARG A 59 -30.24 -46.71 -4.11
N LYS A 60 -30.53 -45.97 -3.05
CA LYS A 60 -31.61 -46.13 -2.05
C LYS A 60 -31.83 -44.83 -1.28
N ARG A 61 -33.08 -44.44 -1.18
CA ARG A 61 -33.66 -43.62 -0.12
C ARG A 61 -33.74 -44.52 1.13
N GLU A 62 -33.26 -44.05 2.26
CA GLU A 62 -33.75 -44.48 3.55
C GLU A 62 -34.17 -43.25 4.36
N ARG A 63 -35.48 -43.15 4.50
CA ARG A 63 -36.16 -42.34 5.51
C ARG A 63 -36.04 -43.09 6.83
N TYR A 64 -35.77 -42.38 7.89
CA TYR A 64 -36.21 -42.79 9.22
C TYR A 64 -37.12 -41.73 9.81
N HIS A 65 -38.33 -42.22 10.08
CA HIS A 65 -39.45 -41.61 10.75
C HIS A 65 -39.21 -41.58 12.27
N ASP A 66 -39.78 -40.51 12.85
CA ASP A 66 -40.46 -40.39 14.14
C ASP A 66 -40.25 -41.49 15.19
N GLU A 67 -39.96 -41.05 16.37
CA GLU A 67 -40.67 -41.50 17.55
C GLU A 67 -40.68 -40.42 18.65
N ARG A 68 -41.90 -39.87 18.86
CA ARG A 68 -42.32 -39.19 20.09
C ARG A 68 -42.36 -40.21 21.20
N LYS A 69 -41.92 -39.84 22.40
CA LYS A 69 -42.52 -40.31 23.65
C LYS A 69 -42.56 -39.18 24.68
N GLU A 70 -43.77 -38.77 24.98
CA GLU A 70 -44.23 -38.08 26.17
C GLU A 70 -44.09 -39.01 27.39
N HIS A 71 -43.74 -38.42 28.52
CA HIS A 71 -44.19 -38.70 29.90
C HIS A 71 -43.65 -37.56 30.75
N GLY A 72 -44.34 -36.74 31.47
CA GLY A 72 -45.57 -36.89 32.23
C GLY A 72 -45.26 -37.03 33.70
N HIS A 73 -45.72 -36.00 34.47
CA HIS A 73 -45.93 -35.98 35.93
C HIS A 73 -44.70 -35.77 36.83
N LYS A 74 -44.73 -35.07 37.93
CA LYS A 74 -45.70 -34.37 38.81
C LYS A 74 -44.88 -33.66 39.89
N GLU A 75 -45.36 -32.49 40.30
CA GLU A 75 -45.54 -31.96 41.67
C GLU A 75 -44.59 -32.37 42.78
N GLU A 76 -44.06 -31.52 43.63
CA GLU A 76 -44.67 -30.74 44.69
C GLU A 76 -43.65 -29.83 45.42
N ARG A 77 -44.13 -28.63 45.77
CA ARG A 77 -44.02 -27.90 47.03
C ARG A 77 -42.67 -27.51 47.62
N GLY A 78 -42.52 -26.22 47.80
CA GLY A 78 -42.46 -25.69 49.15
C GLY A 78 -41.39 -24.65 49.41
N GLY A 79 -41.76 -23.48 49.86
CA GLY A 79 -40.95 -22.70 50.76
C GLY A 79 -40.55 -21.33 50.23
N GLY A 80 -41.39 -20.36 50.52
CA GLY A 80 -41.13 -18.92 50.34
C GLY A 80 -40.10 -18.39 51.32
N PHE A 81 -39.48 -17.33 50.91
CA PHE A 81 -39.10 -16.23 51.78
C PHE A 81 -39.08 -14.91 50.99
N ASP A 82 -40.05 -14.08 51.31
CA ASP A 82 -40.09 -12.67 51.02
C ASP A 82 -38.82 -11.94 51.48
N ARG A 83 -38.23 -11.14 50.64
CA ARG A 83 -37.64 -9.87 51.04
C ARG A 83 -37.75 -8.90 49.89
N LYS A 84 -38.75 -8.04 49.99
CA LYS A 84 -38.87 -6.74 49.32
C LYS A 84 -37.60 -5.92 49.59
N SER A 85 -36.97 -5.44 48.55
CA SER A 85 -36.19 -4.21 48.62
C SER A 85 -36.49 -3.40 47.37
N ASP A 86 -37.47 -2.53 47.54
CA ASP A 86 -37.76 -1.43 46.62
C ASP A 86 -36.55 -0.51 46.53
N ARG A 87 -35.89 -0.49 45.40
CA ARG A 87 -35.06 0.63 44.96
C ARG A 87 -35.59 1.12 43.62
N PRO A 88 -35.97 2.39 43.52
CA PRO A 88 -36.52 2.95 42.30
C PRO A 88 -35.36 3.01 41.25
N PHE A 89 -35.57 2.36 40.13
CA PHE A 89 -34.79 2.56 38.93
C PHE A 89 -34.90 4.04 38.49
N ARG A 90 -33.86 4.81 38.76
CA ARG A 90 -33.68 6.10 38.11
C ARG A 90 -33.51 5.82 36.61
N ARG A 91 -34.56 6.14 35.83
CA ARG A 91 -34.45 6.31 34.39
C ARG A 91 -33.45 7.44 34.13
N GLY A 92 -32.20 7.08 33.87
CA GLY A 92 -31.22 7.94 33.24
C GLY A 92 -31.75 8.29 31.86
N ASN A 93 -32.13 9.54 31.69
CA ASN A 93 -32.45 10.14 30.40
C ASN A 93 -31.15 10.15 29.57
N ASP A 94 -30.87 9.04 28.94
CA ASP A 94 -29.77 8.91 27.94
C ASP A 94 -30.24 9.66 26.68
N ARG A 95 -30.14 11.00 26.75
CA ARG A 95 -30.22 11.85 25.57
C ARG A 95 -29.03 11.53 24.73
N ARG A 96 -29.12 10.47 23.89
CA ARG A 96 -28.22 10.19 22.78
C ARG A 96 -28.23 11.43 21.88
N ARG A 97 -27.27 12.32 22.09
CA ARG A 97 -26.96 13.35 21.09
C ARG A 97 -26.62 12.63 19.81
N PRO A 98 -27.27 12.93 18.67
CA PRO A 98 -26.84 12.36 17.40
C PRO A 98 -25.42 12.84 17.13
N PHE A 99 -24.48 11.90 17.11
CA PHE A 99 -23.08 12.16 16.83
C PHE A 99 -22.94 12.35 15.32
N ASN A 100 -23.33 13.55 14.85
CA ASN A 100 -23.23 13.95 13.46
C ASN A 100 -21.82 14.48 13.21
N LYS A 101 -20.82 13.59 13.25
CA LYS A 101 -19.43 13.93 12.89
C LYS A 101 -19.33 13.93 11.37
N LYS A 102 -19.56 15.11 10.80
CA LYS A 102 -19.41 15.34 9.36
C LYS A 102 -17.92 15.28 9.01
N TRP A 103 -17.56 14.36 8.14
CA TRP A 103 -16.18 14.19 7.66
C TRP A 103 -15.90 15.21 6.55
N LYS A 104 -14.93 16.10 6.80
CA LYS A 104 -14.37 16.99 5.77
C LYS A 104 -12.93 16.60 5.53
N PRO A 105 -12.47 16.51 4.27
CA PRO A 105 -11.06 16.26 3.97
C PRO A 105 -10.10 17.26 4.64
N GLU A 106 -10.59 18.45 4.95
CA GLU A 106 -9.85 19.54 5.61
C GLU A 106 -9.74 19.38 7.14
N ASN A 107 -10.62 18.59 7.76
CA ASN A 107 -10.67 18.41 9.23
C ASN A 107 -9.72 17.32 9.77
N ILE A 108 -8.93 16.69 8.90
CA ILE A 108 -7.97 15.63 9.26
C ILE A 108 -6.91 16.16 10.25
N LYS A 109 -6.62 17.46 10.27
CA LYS A 109 -5.65 18.07 11.21
C LYS A 109 -6.10 18.08 12.67
N LYS A 110 -7.43 18.04 12.95
CA LYS A 110 -7.96 18.17 14.33
C LYS A 110 -7.96 16.87 15.15
N ALA A 111 -7.85 15.71 14.51
CA ALA A 111 -7.83 14.44 15.23
C ALA A 111 -6.47 14.15 15.91
N PHE A 112 -5.39 14.74 15.42
CA PHE A 112 -4.03 14.51 15.93
C PHE A 112 -3.56 15.50 17.00
N THR A 113 -4.30 16.58 17.28
CA THR A 113 -3.88 17.62 18.27
C THR A 113 -4.42 17.41 19.68
N LYS A 114 -5.09 16.30 19.98
CA LYS A 114 -5.71 16.06 21.29
C LYS A 114 -4.92 15.20 22.27
N SER A 115 -3.64 14.92 22.00
CA SER A 115 -2.79 14.17 22.96
C SER A 115 -1.58 14.92 23.51
N ASP A 116 -1.54 16.25 23.40
CA ASP A 116 -0.46 17.04 23.97
C ASP A 116 -0.87 17.73 25.28
N ASN A 117 -1.03 16.94 26.35
CA ASN A 117 -0.89 17.42 27.71
C ASN A 117 -0.24 16.32 28.55
N LEU A 118 1.06 16.17 28.41
CA LEU A 118 1.90 15.52 29.40
C LEU A 118 3.23 16.29 29.49
N THR A 119 3.22 17.26 30.39
CA THR A 119 4.41 17.87 30.96
C THR A 119 5.17 16.83 31.75
N SER A 120 6.41 16.66 31.43
CA SER A 120 7.57 16.38 32.23
C SER A 120 8.58 15.56 31.44
N SER A 121 9.69 16.21 31.13
CA SER A 121 10.89 15.62 30.58
C SER A 121 11.55 14.76 31.63
N PRO A 122 11.78 13.45 31.43
CA PRO A 122 12.83 12.77 32.13
C PRO A 122 14.14 13.07 31.38
N SER A 123 15.10 13.64 32.09
CA SER A 123 16.50 13.71 31.71
C SER A 123 16.97 12.28 31.34
N PHE A 124 17.28 12.08 30.08
CA PHE A 124 17.89 10.84 29.60
C PHE A 124 19.35 10.85 30.07
N GLY A 125 19.61 10.13 31.16
CA GLY A 125 20.95 9.70 31.53
C GLY A 125 21.52 8.88 30.38
N SER A 126 22.74 9.23 30.01
CA SER A 126 23.55 8.50 29.03
C SER A 126 23.83 7.08 29.56
N THR A 127 22.97 6.13 29.14
CA THR A 127 23.29 4.72 29.31
C THR A 127 24.04 4.25 28.07
N SER A 128 25.23 3.73 28.31
CA SER A 128 26.15 3.01 27.45
C SER A 128 25.55 2.53 26.12
N THR A 129 26.12 3.05 25.03
CA THR A 129 25.91 2.59 23.64
C THR A 129 26.39 1.14 23.49
N ALA A 130 25.55 0.19 23.78
CA ALA A 130 25.67 -1.10 23.15
C ALA A 130 25.58 -0.85 21.64
N SER A 131 26.68 -0.99 20.92
CA SER A 131 26.78 -0.79 19.48
C SER A 131 25.75 -1.70 18.80
N GLU A 132 24.69 -1.10 18.26
CA GLU A 132 23.57 -1.82 17.68
C GLU A 132 24.05 -2.55 16.42
N GLN A 133 24.40 -3.84 16.59
CA GLN A 133 24.84 -4.69 15.48
C GLN A 133 23.72 -4.85 14.47
N ILE A 134 24.01 -4.66 13.21
CA ILE A 134 23.07 -4.86 12.10
C ILE A 134 23.51 -6.00 11.20
N ARG A 135 22.55 -6.69 10.57
CA ARG A 135 22.89 -7.75 9.61
C ARG A 135 23.57 -7.16 8.39
N LEU A 136 24.63 -7.83 7.89
CA LEU A 136 25.44 -7.40 6.75
C LEU A 136 24.58 -7.16 5.51
N ASN A 137 23.59 -8.03 5.20
CA ASN A 137 22.67 -7.83 4.09
C ASN A 137 21.80 -6.55 4.25
N LYS A 138 21.41 -6.21 5.49
CA LYS A 138 20.70 -4.96 5.77
C LYS A 138 21.63 -3.75 5.58
N TYR A 139 22.90 -3.87 5.98
CA TYR A 139 23.89 -2.80 5.80
C TYR A 139 24.08 -2.49 4.29
N LEU A 140 24.33 -3.51 3.46
CA LEU A 140 24.49 -3.36 2.00
C LEU A 140 23.26 -2.75 1.33
N SER A 141 22.07 -3.17 1.76
CA SER A 141 20.82 -2.61 1.25
C SER A 141 20.60 -1.16 1.65
N ASN A 142 20.96 -0.79 2.89
CA ASN A 142 20.87 0.59 3.38
C ASN A 142 21.94 1.51 2.77
N ALA A 143 23.00 0.93 2.20
CA ALA A 143 24.03 1.63 1.46
C ALA A 143 23.68 1.79 -0.04
N GLY A 144 22.46 1.40 -0.45
CA GLY A 144 21.98 1.59 -1.82
C GLY A 144 22.52 0.58 -2.85
N ILE A 145 23.39 -0.37 -2.46
CA ILE A 145 24.08 -1.27 -3.40
C ILE A 145 23.13 -2.23 -4.07
N CYS A 146 22.27 -2.92 -3.29
CA CYS A 146 21.38 -3.97 -3.80
C CYS A 146 20.21 -4.22 -2.85
N SER A 147 19.26 -5.08 -3.23
CA SER A 147 18.24 -5.57 -2.32
C SER A 147 18.84 -6.52 -1.27
N ARG A 148 18.16 -6.71 -0.12
CA ARG A 148 18.64 -7.65 0.92
C ARG A 148 18.79 -9.08 0.40
N ARG A 149 17.92 -9.52 -0.52
CA ARG A 149 18.01 -10.86 -1.15
C ARG A 149 19.19 -10.99 -2.10
N GLU A 150 19.47 -9.94 -2.85
CA GLU A 150 20.67 -9.89 -3.70
C GLU A 150 21.93 -9.80 -2.85
N ALA A 151 21.91 -9.02 -1.77
CA ALA A 151 23.01 -8.96 -0.81
C ALA A 151 23.34 -10.35 -0.25
N ASP A 152 22.35 -11.17 0.08
CA ASP A 152 22.55 -12.54 0.52
C ASP A 152 23.27 -13.37 -0.55
N LYS A 153 22.91 -13.23 -1.84
CA LYS A 153 23.61 -13.90 -2.96
C LYS A 153 25.07 -13.44 -3.09
N PHE A 154 25.33 -12.13 -2.98
CA PHE A 154 26.69 -11.57 -3.05
C PHE A 154 27.56 -11.97 -1.86
N ILE A 155 26.98 -12.05 -0.65
CA ILE A 155 27.67 -12.54 0.54
C ILE A 155 28.08 -14.00 0.32
N THR A 156 27.15 -14.86 -0.09
CA THR A 156 27.44 -16.29 -0.35
C THR A 156 28.50 -16.46 -1.44
N ALA A 157 28.51 -15.59 -2.46
CA ALA A 157 29.50 -15.59 -3.55
C ALA A 157 30.88 -15.04 -3.11
N GLY A 158 31.06 -14.57 -1.85
CA GLY A 158 32.33 -14.08 -1.35
C GLY A 158 32.75 -12.70 -1.88
N VAL A 159 31.81 -11.91 -2.44
CA VAL A 159 32.11 -10.57 -3.00
C VAL A 159 32.25 -9.51 -1.89
N VAL A 160 31.85 -9.83 -0.65
CA VAL A 160 31.81 -8.90 0.47
C VAL A 160 32.89 -9.19 1.49
N THR A 161 33.63 -8.15 1.88
CA THR A 161 34.63 -8.26 2.96
C THR A 161 34.27 -7.35 4.13
N VAL A 162 34.56 -7.82 5.34
CA VAL A 162 34.42 -7.04 6.59
C VAL A 162 35.77 -7.06 7.29
N ASN A 163 36.34 -5.88 7.53
CA ASN A 163 37.67 -5.72 8.12
C ASN A 163 38.76 -6.53 7.41
N GLY A 164 38.66 -6.63 6.06
CA GLY A 164 39.61 -7.37 5.21
C GLY A 164 39.37 -8.89 5.13
N LYS A 165 38.39 -9.44 5.85
CA LYS A 165 38.01 -10.86 5.77
C LYS A 165 36.81 -11.05 4.85
N ILE A 166 36.88 -12.03 3.95
CA ILE A 166 35.75 -12.43 3.09
C ILE A 166 34.68 -13.07 3.99
N ILE A 167 33.43 -12.62 3.87
CA ILE A 167 32.29 -13.16 4.60
C ILE A 167 31.35 -13.86 3.61
N THR A 168 31.09 -15.15 3.85
CA THR A 168 30.15 -15.97 3.08
C THR A 168 28.93 -16.42 3.90
N GLU A 169 28.97 -16.21 5.20
CA GLU A 169 27.94 -16.62 6.15
C GLU A 169 26.72 -15.70 6.08
N LEU A 170 25.52 -16.30 5.88
CA LEU A 170 24.25 -15.59 5.92
C LEU A 170 23.88 -15.21 7.36
N GLY A 171 23.34 -14.01 7.52
CA GLY A 171 22.95 -13.52 8.86
C GLY A 171 24.09 -12.88 9.64
N TYR A 172 25.31 -12.83 9.11
CA TYR A 172 26.47 -12.17 9.72
C TYR A 172 26.10 -10.75 10.15
N LYS A 173 26.53 -10.35 11.36
CA LYS A 173 26.26 -9.04 11.95
C LYS A 173 27.50 -8.18 11.94
N VAL A 174 27.35 -6.91 11.61
CA VAL A 174 28.41 -5.92 11.57
C VAL A 174 28.15 -4.81 12.57
N ASN A 175 29.23 -4.24 13.11
CA ASN A 175 29.21 -3.08 13.98
C ASN A 175 29.28 -1.77 13.16
N PRO A 176 28.86 -0.63 13.71
CA PRO A 176 28.92 0.65 13.00
C PRO A 176 30.32 1.06 12.55
N ASN A 177 31.37 0.58 13.24
CA ASN A 177 32.78 0.91 12.98
C ASN A 177 33.48 -0.07 12.02
N ASP A 178 32.83 -1.15 11.61
CA ASP A 178 33.42 -2.15 10.71
C ASP A 178 33.66 -1.56 9.32
N LYS A 179 34.82 -1.88 8.75
CA LYS A 179 35.15 -1.50 7.35
C LYS A 179 34.57 -2.53 6.41
N ILE A 180 33.53 -2.15 5.71
CA ILE A 180 32.83 -3.03 4.76
C ILE A 180 33.21 -2.64 3.34
N GLN A 181 33.55 -3.65 2.51
CA GLN A 181 33.87 -3.47 1.11
C GLN A 181 33.01 -4.44 0.27
N PHE A 182 32.60 -3.98 -0.89
CA PHE A 182 31.86 -4.72 -1.88
C PHE A 182 32.62 -4.67 -3.20
N GLY A 183 33.02 -5.82 -3.74
CA GLY A 183 33.86 -5.89 -4.94
C GLY A 183 35.16 -5.08 -4.82
N GLY A 184 35.79 -5.04 -3.63
CA GLY A 184 37.00 -4.28 -3.36
C GLY A 184 36.78 -2.79 -3.04
N ASN A 185 35.57 -2.24 -3.28
CA ASN A 185 35.26 -0.83 -3.03
C ASN A 185 34.66 -0.63 -1.65
N LYS A 186 35.04 0.46 -0.97
CA LYS A 186 34.50 0.81 0.34
C LYS A 186 33.01 1.16 0.21
N VAL A 187 32.19 0.55 1.05
CA VAL A 187 30.76 0.81 1.17
C VAL A 187 30.51 1.99 2.10
N ASN A 188 29.92 3.05 1.58
CA ASN A 188 29.50 4.21 2.37
C ASN A 188 27.97 4.14 2.59
N LYS A 189 27.52 4.60 3.74
CA LYS A 189 26.09 4.71 4.02
C LYS A 189 25.47 5.79 3.15
N GLU A 190 24.39 5.43 2.44
CA GLU A 190 23.62 6.38 1.64
C GLU A 190 22.81 7.35 2.52
N LYS A 191 22.58 8.57 2.04
CA LYS A 191 21.72 9.53 2.70
C LYS A 191 20.28 9.01 2.77
N THR A 192 19.67 9.11 3.94
CA THR A 192 18.27 8.69 4.11
C THR A 192 17.34 9.72 3.50
N VAL A 193 16.44 9.28 2.61
CA VAL A 193 15.46 10.11 1.94
C VAL A 193 14.04 9.61 2.16
N TYR A 194 13.08 10.52 2.11
CA TYR A 194 11.66 10.24 2.32
C TYR A 194 10.86 10.97 1.25
N ILE A 195 10.09 10.24 0.46
CA ILE A 195 9.36 10.73 -0.69
C ILE A 195 7.89 10.41 -0.53
N LEU A 196 7.05 11.41 -0.66
CA LEU A 196 5.60 11.25 -0.70
C LEU A 196 5.12 11.36 -2.14
N LEU A 197 4.55 10.29 -2.66
CA LEU A 197 3.98 10.19 -3.99
C LEU A 197 2.45 10.17 -3.89
N ASN A 198 1.77 10.92 -4.75
CA ASN A 198 0.34 10.76 -5.00
C ASN A 198 0.14 9.82 -6.20
N LYS A 199 0.14 8.51 -5.91
CA LYS A 199 0.10 7.45 -6.92
C LYS A 199 -1.17 7.53 -7.78
N PRO A 200 -1.08 7.55 -9.10
CA PRO A 200 -2.22 7.41 -10.00
C PRO A 200 -2.70 5.96 -10.10
N LYS A 201 -3.87 5.73 -10.71
CA LYS A 201 -4.30 4.40 -11.14
C LYS A 201 -3.40 3.89 -12.28
N GLY A 202 -3.36 2.57 -12.48
CA GLY A 202 -2.59 1.95 -13.56
C GLY A 202 -1.21 1.45 -13.14
N TYR A 203 -0.53 2.14 -12.24
CA TYR A 203 0.80 1.81 -11.75
C TYR A 203 0.76 0.75 -10.66
N ILE A 204 1.67 -0.22 -10.71
CA ILE A 204 1.84 -1.23 -9.66
C ILE A 204 2.87 -0.77 -8.62
N THR A 205 2.68 -1.21 -7.38
CA THR A 205 3.58 -0.85 -6.26
C THR A 205 4.64 -1.94 -6.09
N THR A 206 5.67 -1.87 -6.90
CA THR A 206 6.86 -2.75 -6.85
C THR A 206 8.09 -1.98 -7.29
N CYS A 207 9.28 -2.46 -6.91
CA CYS A 207 10.56 -1.94 -7.41
C CYS A 207 11.00 -2.63 -8.70
N ASP A 208 10.48 -3.81 -8.96
CA ASP A 208 10.82 -4.64 -10.11
C ASP A 208 9.58 -5.43 -10.54
N ASP A 209 9.35 -5.53 -11.84
CA ASP A 209 8.24 -6.27 -12.41
C ASP A 209 8.68 -7.08 -13.63
N PRO A 210 8.66 -8.42 -13.54
CA PRO A 210 9.03 -9.29 -14.66
C PRO A 210 8.14 -9.17 -15.90
N GLN A 211 6.95 -8.54 -15.75
CA GLN A 211 5.99 -8.33 -16.84
C GLN A 211 6.09 -6.91 -17.44
N GLU A 212 7.09 -6.13 -17.05
CA GLU A 212 7.39 -4.78 -17.58
C GLU A 212 6.18 -3.82 -17.57
N ARG A 213 5.28 -3.96 -16.58
CA ARG A 213 4.17 -3.04 -16.39
C ARG A 213 4.64 -1.75 -15.72
N ASP A 214 3.92 -0.66 -15.94
CA ASP A 214 4.19 0.61 -15.28
C ASP A 214 4.24 0.46 -13.75
N THR A 215 5.36 0.82 -13.16
CA THR A 215 5.61 0.76 -11.72
C THR A 215 5.62 2.15 -11.07
N VAL A 216 5.49 2.20 -9.75
CA VAL A 216 5.65 3.46 -9.00
C VAL A 216 7.06 4.04 -9.12
N MET A 217 8.06 3.23 -9.48
CA MET A 217 9.43 3.68 -9.69
C MET A 217 9.56 4.54 -10.95
N ASP A 218 8.73 4.29 -11.96
CA ASP A 218 8.70 5.09 -13.20
C ASP A 218 8.27 6.54 -12.97
N LEU A 219 7.52 6.78 -11.90
CA LEU A 219 7.07 8.12 -11.52
C LEU A 219 8.12 8.93 -10.75
N ILE A 220 9.20 8.30 -10.30
CA ILE A 220 10.26 8.91 -9.47
C ILE A 220 11.66 8.72 -10.05
N LYS A 221 11.79 8.57 -11.38
CA LYS A 221 13.08 8.34 -12.08
C LYS A 221 14.14 9.42 -11.81
N GLU A 222 13.71 10.60 -11.39
CA GLU A 222 14.59 11.75 -11.08
C GLU A 222 15.32 11.56 -9.72
N VAL A 223 14.86 10.61 -8.89
CA VAL A 223 15.46 10.33 -7.58
C VAL A 223 16.67 9.44 -7.77
N GLN A 224 17.82 9.90 -7.31
CA GLN A 224 19.10 9.18 -7.47
C GLN A 224 19.27 8.08 -6.42
N GLU A 225 18.79 8.33 -5.20
CA GLU A 225 18.90 7.37 -4.11
C GLU A 225 17.99 6.17 -4.34
N ARG A 226 18.48 5.00 -3.93
CA ARG A 226 17.72 3.76 -4.01
C ARG A 226 16.63 3.69 -2.97
N VAL A 227 15.39 4.01 -3.35
CA VAL A 227 14.23 3.96 -2.46
C VAL A 227 13.29 2.81 -2.80
N TYR A 228 12.43 2.45 -1.85
CA TYR A 228 11.39 1.45 -2.02
C TYR A 228 10.08 1.90 -1.36
N PRO A 229 8.93 1.41 -1.85
CA PRO A 229 7.64 1.79 -1.32
C PRO A 229 7.39 1.22 0.08
N VAL A 230 6.81 2.03 0.95
CA VAL A 230 6.37 1.65 2.30
C VAL A 230 4.95 1.10 2.19
N GLY A 231 4.85 -0.22 2.13
CA GLY A 231 3.61 -0.91 1.85
C GLY A 231 3.21 -0.85 0.38
N ARG A 232 1.97 -1.22 0.10
CA ARG A 232 1.46 -1.29 -1.27
C ARG A 232 0.10 -0.65 -1.39
N LEU A 233 -0.19 -0.13 -2.59
CA LEU A 233 -1.51 0.19 -3.11
C LEU A 233 -1.75 -0.67 -4.34
N ASP A 234 -2.97 -1.16 -4.51
CA ASP A 234 -3.35 -1.92 -5.70
C ASP A 234 -3.19 -1.08 -6.97
N ARG A 235 -3.10 -1.73 -8.13
CA ARG A 235 -2.99 -1.07 -9.44
C ARG A 235 -4.11 -0.05 -9.65
N GLN A 236 -5.36 -0.40 -9.27
CA GLN A 236 -6.54 0.45 -9.43
C GLN A 236 -6.83 1.35 -8.21
N THR A 237 -5.94 1.36 -7.20
CA THR A 237 -6.03 2.26 -6.06
C THR A 237 -5.09 3.43 -6.26
N SER A 238 -5.58 4.63 -5.99
CA SER A 238 -4.79 5.86 -6.06
C SER A 238 -4.48 6.41 -4.67
N GLY A 239 -3.66 7.45 -4.61
CA GLY A 239 -3.43 8.21 -3.40
C GLY A 239 -2.03 8.12 -2.83
N LEU A 240 -1.89 8.51 -1.58
CA LEU A 240 -0.61 8.67 -0.91
C LEU A 240 0.15 7.38 -0.78
N LEU A 241 1.40 7.37 -1.24
CA LEU A 241 2.37 6.30 -1.07
C LEU A 241 3.69 6.93 -0.60
N LEU A 242 4.25 6.43 0.49
CA LEU A 242 5.56 6.82 0.97
C LEU A 242 6.61 5.90 0.35
N LEU A 243 7.74 6.47 -0.10
CA LEU A 243 8.92 5.73 -0.51
C LEU A 243 10.12 6.23 0.29
N THR A 244 11.01 5.33 0.68
CA THR A 244 12.20 5.65 1.48
C THR A 244 13.23 4.53 1.40
N ASN A 245 14.49 4.83 1.75
CA ASN A 245 15.54 3.86 2.03
C ASN A 245 15.71 3.59 3.55
N ASP A 246 14.85 4.19 4.42
CA ASP A 246 14.80 3.91 5.86
C ASP A 246 14.00 2.63 6.15
N GLY A 247 14.69 1.49 6.23
CA GLY A 247 14.05 0.20 6.49
C GLY A 247 13.47 0.05 7.89
N ASP A 248 13.98 0.78 8.87
CA ASP A 248 13.49 0.72 10.24
C ASP A 248 12.17 1.47 10.37
N LEU A 249 12.09 2.66 9.78
CA LEU A 249 10.83 3.39 9.67
C LEU A 249 9.79 2.60 8.84
N THR A 250 10.23 1.99 7.73
CA THR A 250 9.35 1.14 6.90
C THR A 250 8.73 0.02 7.72
N THR A 251 9.53 -0.68 8.52
CA THR A 251 9.05 -1.75 9.39
C THR A 251 8.02 -1.23 10.40
N LYS A 252 8.28 -0.09 11.03
CA LYS A 252 7.32 0.55 11.95
C LYS A 252 6.01 0.88 11.27
N LEU A 253 6.04 1.54 10.13
CA LEU A 253 4.84 2.00 9.43
C LEU A 253 3.97 0.86 8.87
N MET A 254 4.59 -0.30 8.60
CA MET A 254 3.89 -1.45 8.04
C MET A 254 3.41 -2.45 9.09
N HIS A 255 4.06 -2.53 10.24
CA HIS A 255 3.76 -3.54 11.24
C HIS A 255 2.44 -3.26 11.97
N PRO A 256 1.51 -4.22 12.09
CA PRO A 256 0.17 -4.03 12.66
C PRO A 256 0.18 -3.46 14.09
N LYS A 257 1.18 -3.82 14.91
CA LYS A 257 1.26 -3.37 16.33
C LYS A 257 1.28 -1.86 16.51
N TYR A 258 1.70 -1.11 15.48
CA TYR A 258 1.80 0.36 15.56
C TYR A 258 0.51 1.07 15.15
N ASN A 259 -0.52 0.34 14.76
CA ASN A 259 -1.86 0.87 14.41
C ASN A 259 -1.81 2.13 13.54
N VAL A 260 -0.92 2.14 12.54
CA VAL A 260 -0.72 3.31 11.69
C VAL A 260 -1.98 3.62 10.90
N PRO A 261 -2.61 4.80 11.11
CA PRO A 261 -3.88 5.13 10.48
C PRO A 261 -3.74 5.38 8.99
N LYS A 262 -4.75 4.93 8.25
CA LYS A 262 -4.90 5.09 6.80
C LYS A 262 -6.33 5.52 6.53
N VAL A 263 -6.52 6.70 5.95
CA VAL A 263 -7.85 7.15 5.57
C VAL A 263 -8.01 7.04 4.06
N TYR A 264 -9.12 6.45 3.67
CA TYR A 264 -9.49 6.29 2.26
C TYR A 264 -10.77 7.04 1.95
N HIS A 265 -10.79 7.72 0.81
CA HIS A 265 -11.98 8.21 0.15
C HIS A 265 -12.44 7.16 -0.87
N ILE A 266 -13.70 6.78 -0.79
CA ILE A 266 -14.30 5.70 -1.54
C ILE A 266 -15.48 6.25 -2.33
N GLU A 267 -15.62 5.83 -3.58
CA GLU A 267 -16.83 6.01 -4.38
C GLU A 267 -17.39 4.63 -4.74
N LEU A 268 -18.64 4.38 -4.37
CA LEU A 268 -19.37 3.14 -4.64
C LEU A 268 -20.22 3.25 -5.92
N ASP A 269 -20.60 2.11 -6.47
CA ASP A 269 -21.52 1.97 -7.61
C ASP A 269 -22.93 2.48 -7.26
N LYS A 270 -23.38 2.25 -6.04
CA LYS A 270 -24.71 2.61 -5.54
C LYS A 270 -24.61 3.26 -4.15
N PRO A 271 -25.64 4.03 -3.71
CA PRO A 271 -25.65 4.65 -2.39
C PRO A 271 -25.56 3.60 -1.27
N LEU A 272 -24.71 3.84 -0.27
CA LEU A 272 -24.61 2.98 0.90
C LEU A 272 -25.85 3.15 1.77
N ARG A 273 -26.52 2.03 2.09
CA ARG A 273 -27.69 1.98 2.97
C ARG A 273 -27.27 2.25 4.41
N THR A 274 -28.13 2.85 5.20
CA THR A 274 -27.85 3.16 6.59
C THR A 274 -27.58 1.89 7.41
N ASP A 275 -28.36 0.83 7.17
CA ASP A 275 -28.19 -0.47 7.86
C ASP A 275 -26.81 -1.07 7.59
N ASP A 276 -26.35 -0.99 6.35
CA ASP A 276 -25.04 -1.53 5.95
C ASP A 276 -23.89 -0.64 6.46
N PHE A 277 -24.11 0.68 6.52
CA PHE A 277 -23.17 1.61 7.16
C PHE A 277 -22.99 1.26 8.64
N ASP A 278 -24.09 0.98 9.37
CA ASP A 278 -24.04 0.62 10.79
C ASP A 278 -23.37 -0.76 11.00
N LYS A 279 -23.59 -1.73 10.08
CA LYS A 279 -22.85 -3.00 10.10
C LYS A 279 -21.35 -2.80 9.91
N ILE A 280 -20.92 -1.99 8.94
CA ILE A 280 -19.49 -1.69 8.73
C ILE A 280 -18.91 -1.06 9.99
N LYS A 281 -19.61 -0.10 10.59
CA LYS A 281 -19.18 0.60 11.80
C LYS A 281 -19.07 -0.33 13.01
N ALA A 282 -19.94 -1.31 13.14
CA ALA A 282 -19.92 -2.32 14.19
C ALA A 282 -18.78 -3.32 13.98
N GLY A 283 -18.41 -3.57 12.70
CA GLY A 283 -17.43 -4.54 12.26
C GLY A 283 -18.09 -5.67 11.46
N ILE A 284 -17.32 -6.26 10.57
CA ILE A 284 -17.76 -7.31 9.64
C ILE A 284 -16.86 -8.53 9.76
N GLU A 285 -17.44 -9.70 9.73
CA GLU A 285 -16.70 -10.95 9.57
C GLU A 285 -16.38 -11.16 8.09
N LEU A 286 -15.10 -11.37 7.77
CA LEU A 286 -14.60 -11.69 6.45
C LEU A 286 -13.95 -13.09 6.48
N GLU A 287 -13.63 -13.64 5.31
CA GLU A 287 -12.99 -14.96 5.19
C GLU A 287 -11.70 -15.11 6.03
N ASP A 288 -10.95 -14.00 6.22
CA ASP A 288 -9.71 -13.96 6.99
C ASP A 288 -9.89 -13.37 8.40
N GLY A 289 -11.13 -13.37 8.91
CA GLY A 289 -11.52 -12.99 10.26
C GLY A 289 -12.09 -11.58 10.37
N PHE A 290 -12.55 -11.28 11.56
CA PHE A 290 -13.23 -10.03 11.91
C PHE A 290 -12.41 -8.78 11.59
N ILE A 291 -13.08 -7.76 11.05
CA ILE A 291 -12.51 -6.44 10.81
C ILE A 291 -13.50 -5.35 11.22
N LYS A 292 -12.99 -4.38 11.95
CA LYS A 292 -13.71 -3.17 12.32
C LYS A 292 -12.88 -1.96 11.88
N PRO A 293 -13.45 -1.02 11.11
CA PRO A 293 -12.78 0.23 10.83
C PRO A 293 -12.65 1.09 12.10
N ASP A 294 -11.63 1.92 12.14
CA ASP A 294 -11.43 2.87 13.24
C ASP A 294 -12.48 4.00 13.20
N ASP A 295 -12.83 4.46 12.00
CA ASP A 295 -13.93 5.39 11.76
C ASP A 295 -14.50 5.22 10.34
N ILE A 296 -15.79 5.56 10.18
CA ILE A 296 -16.47 5.61 8.88
C ILE A 296 -17.46 6.77 8.88
N ALA A 297 -17.53 7.52 7.79
CA ALA A 297 -18.45 8.63 7.63
C ALA A 297 -18.81 8.87 6.16
N TYR A 298 -20.00 9.40 5.90
CA TYR A 298 -20.34 9.94 4.59
C TYR A 298 -19.55 11.22 4.33
N VAL A 299 -19.13 11.45 3.10
CA VAL A 299 -18.43 12.67 2.69
C VAL A 299 -19.41 13.85 2.72
N GLU A 300 -19.04 14.92 3.42
CA GLU A 300 -19.85 16.13 3.49
C GLU A 300 -19.87 16.86 2.14
N GLY A 301 -21.05 17.28 1.70
CA GLY A 301 -21.23 17.94 0.39
C GLY A 301 -21.37 17.00 -0.80
N ALA A 302 -21.22 15.68 -0.60
CA ALA A 302 -21.53 14.72 -1.65
C ALA A 302 -23.05 14.72 -1.94
N LYS A 303 -23.40 14.82 -3.23
CA LYS A 303 -24.81 14.82 -3.67
C LYS A 303 -25.52 13.49 -3.38
N THR A 304 -24.75 12.43 -3.20
CA THR A 304 -25.26 11.08 -3.01
C THR A 304 -24.49 10.37 -1.89
N ARG A 305 -25.10 9.38 -1.25
CA ARG A 305 -24.45 8.52 -0.24
C ARG A 305 -23.48 7.48 -0.85
N LYS A 306 -22.95 7.75 -2.05
CA LYS A 306 -21.96 6.90 -2.71
C LYS A 306 -20.54 7.18 -2.24
N GLU A 307 -20.29 8.39 -1.71
CA GLU A 307 -18.97 8.83 -1.30
C GLU A 307 -18.80 8.67 0.21
N ILE A 308 -17.78 7.93 0.61
CA ILE A 308 -17.54 7.50 1.99
C ILE A 308 -16.06 7.70 2.33
N GLY A 309 -15.82 8.21 3.53
CA GLY A 309 -14.52 8.18 4.17
C GLY A 309 -14.44 7.01 5.13
N ILE A 310 -13.36 6.22 5.07
CA ILE A 310 -13.08 5.16 6.02
C ILE A 310 -11.67 5.28 6.57
N GLU A 311 -11.53 5.17 7.87
CA GLU A 311 -10.24 5.09 8.56
C GLU A 311 -9.99 3.66 9.01
N ILE A 312 -8.79 3.15 8.75
CA ILE A 312 -8.41 1.79 9.07
C ILE A 312 -6.89 1.72 9.33
N HIS A 313 -6.48 0.93 10.31
CA HIS A 313 -5.06 0.64 10.56
C HIS A 313 -4.63 -0.68 9.92
N SER A 314 -5.53 -1.61 9.63
CA SER A 314 -5.24 -2.91 9.00
C SER A 314 -4.55 -2.76 7.64
N GLY A 315 -3.63 -3.68 7.35
CA GLY A 315 -2.93 -3.81 6.07
C GLY A 315 -3.28 -5.10 5.31
N ARG A 316 -4.37 -5.80 5.66
CA ARG A 316 -4.80 -7.02 4.96
C ARG A 316 -5.03 -6.76 3.47
N ASN A 317 -4.86 -7.79 2.65
CA ASN A 317 -5.03 -7.67 1.20
C ASN A 317 -6.41 -7.14 0.84
N ARG A 318 -6.48 -6.09 0.02
CA ARG A 318 -7.70 -5.46 -0.51
C ARG A 318 -8.81 -5.21 0.54
N ILE A 319 -8.43 -5.01 1.81
CA ILE A 319 -9.36 -5.03 2.95
C ILE A 319 -10.53 -4.07 2.76
N VAL A 320 -10.29 -2.83 2.33
CA VAL A 320 -11.35 -1.83 2.11
C VAL A 320 -12.33 -2.31 1.03
N ARG A 321 -11.84 -2.86 -0.08
CA ARG A 321 -12.71 -3.39 -1.15
C ARG A 321 -13.55 -4.55 -0.64
N ARG A 322 -12.93 -5.50 0.06
CA ARG A 322 -13.61 -6.68 0.60
C ARG A 322 -14.70 -6.35 1.62
N ILE A 323 -14.52 -5.32 2.45
CA ILE A 323 -15.56 -4.82 3.36
C ILE A 323 -16.83 -4.43 2.60
N PHE A 324 -16.71 -3.70 1.50
CA PHE A 324 -17.87 -3.28 0.71
C PHE A 324 -18.39 -4.40 -0.21
N GLU A 325 -17.49 -5.20 -0.78
CA GLU A 325 -17.81 -6.36 -1.62
C GLU A 325 -18.63 -7.40 -0.84
N SER A 326 -18.36 -7.63 0.46
CA SER A 326 -19.13 -8.56 1.32
C SER A 326 -20.59 -8.14 1.53
N LEU A 327 -20.89 -6.86 1.37
CA LEU A 327 -22.25 -6.30 1.43
C LEU A 327 -22.87 -6.06 0.05
N GLY A 328 -22.23 -6.54 -1.02
CA GLY A 328 -22.72 -6.44 -2.38
C GLY A 328 -22.56 -5.06 -3.02
N TYR A 329 -21.56 -4.26 -2.60
CA TYR A 329 -21.19 -2.99 -3.22
C TYR A 329 -19.92 -3.14 -4.04
N ILE A 330 -19.82 -2.39 -5.15
CA ILE A 330 -18.61 -2.31 -5.97
C ILE A 330 -17.89 -0.99 -5.69
N VAL A 331 -16.60 -1.08 -5.34
CA VAL A 331 -15.76 0.10 -5.11
C VAL A 331 -15.22 0.61 -6.45
N MET A 332 -15.84 1.66 -6.98
CA MET A 332 -15.49 2.30 -8.25
C MET A 332 -14.20 3.11 -8.17
N LYS A 333 -14.05 3.91 -7.10
CA LYS A 333 -12.84 4.65 -6.82
C LYS A 333 -12.38 4.40 -5.39
N LEU A 334 -11.08 4.22 -5.23
CA LEU A 334 -10.43 4.08 -3.93
C LEU A 334 -9.18 4.95 -3.92
N ASP A 335 -9.13 5.88 -2.99
CA ASP A 335 -8.09 6.90 -2.94
C ASP A 335 -7.59 7.10 -1.52
N ARG A 336 -6.33 6.74 -1.22
CA ARG A 336 -5.75 6.96 0.11
C ARG A 336 -5.43 8.43 0.30
N VAL A 337 -6.20 9.12 1.15
CA VAL A 337 -6.10 10.57 1.37
C VAL A 337 -5.22 10.95 2.56
N LEU A 338 -5.05 10.01 3.53
CA LEU A 338 -4.16 10.17 4.66
C LEU A 338 -3.38 8.87 4.89
N TYR A 339 -2.09 9.01 5.22
CA TYR A 339 -1.22 7.92 5.62
C TYR A 339 -0.28 8.38 6.73
N ALA A 340 -0.36 7.76 7.90
CA ALA A 340 0.50 8.07 9.06
C ALA A 340 0.56 9.58 9.40
N GLY A 341 -0.57 10.30 9.29
CA GLY A 341 -0.65 11.74 9.49
C GLY A 341 -0.25 12.61 8.30
N LEU A 342 0.33 12.03 7.25
CA LEU A 342 0.62 12.74 6.00
C LEU A 342 -0.65 12.92 5.17
N THR A 343 -0.80 14.07 4.54
CA THR A 343 -1.94 14.42 3.68
C THR A 343 -1.48 14.79 2.29
N LYS A 344 -2.41 14.79 1.31
CA LYS A 344 -2.10 15.19 -0.07
C LYS A 344 -1.74 16.66 -0.20
N GLN A 345 -2.35 17.54 0.60
CA GLN A 345 -2.26 18.99 0.46
C GLN A 345 -2.27 19.44 -1.02
N THR A 346 -1.19 20.07 -1.47
CA THR A 346 -1.01 20.56 -2.85
C THR A 346 -0.43 19.54 -3.80
N LEU A 347 -0.23 18.26 -3.37
CA LEU A 347 0.41 17.24 -4.19
C LEU A 347 -0.56 16.68 -5.22
N SER A 348 -0.42 17.10 -6.47
CA SER A 348 -1.22 16.63 -7.61
C SER A 348 -0.99 15.14 -7.88
N ARG A 349 -1.96 14.51 -8.56
CA ARG A 349 -1.86 13.10 -8.93
C ARG A 349 -0.71 12.81 -9.89
N GLY A 350 0.06 11.75 -9.63
CA GLY A 350 1.26 11.41 -10.40
C GLY A 350 2.50 12.20 -10.00
N LYS A 351 2.36 13.22 -9.13
CA LYS A 351 3.50 14.00 -8.63
C LYS A 351 3.99 13.49 -7.29
N TRP A 352 5.23 13.77 -7.00
CA TRP A 352 5.89 13.43 -5.76
C TRP A 352 6.66 14.63 -5.18
N ARG A 353 7.01 14.57 -3.91
CA ARG A 353 7.88 15.52 -3.22
C ARG A 353 8.68 14.83 -2.12
N TYR A 354 9.78 15.44 -1.73
CA TYR A 354 10.42 15.06 -0.48
C TYR A 354 9.57 15.48 0.72
N LEU A 355 9.68 14.73 1.83
CA LEU A 355 9.08 15.13 3.10
C LEU A 355 9.87 16.26 3.73
N ALA A 356 9.17 17.18 4.39
CA ALA A 356 9.78 18.19 5.23
C ALA A 356 10.28 17.57 6.56
N ASP A 357 11.26 18.19 7.20
CA ASP A 357 11.86 17.67 8.45
C ASP A 357 10.87 17.46 9.59
N ASN A 358 9.83 18.31 9.69
CA ASN A 358 8.77 18.16 10.66
C ASN A 358 7.92 16.92 10.40
N GLU A 359 7.64 16.58 9.14
CA GLU A 359 6.92 15.36 8.73
C GLU A 359 7.75 14.12 9.05
N VAL A 360 9.05 14.14 8.76
CA VAL A 360 9.98 13.05 9.09
C VAL A 360 10.05 12.84 10.62
N ARG A 361 10.18 13.92 11.40
CA ARG A 361 10.16 13.85 12.87
C ARG A 361 8.84 13.28 13.39
N MET A 362 7.70 13.67 12.82
CA MET A 362 6.39 13.13 13.17
C MET A 362 6.34 11.62 12.93
N LEU A 363 6.75 11.12 11.75
CA LEU A 363 6.77 9.70 11.44
C LEU A 363 7.68 8.89 12.38
N LYS A 364 8.85 9.40 12.72
CA LYS A 364 9.80 8.74 13.65
C LYS A 364 9.30 8.64 15.10
N ARG A 365 8.36 9.49 15.51
CA ARG A 365 7.74 9.48 16.85
C ARG A 365 6.63 8.44 17.02
N ILE A 366 6.18 7.78 15.95
CA ILE A 366 5.22 6.68 16.03
C ILE A 366 5.81 5.57 16.90
N LYS A 367 5.11 5.24 18.01
CA LYS A 367 5.56 4.27 19.04
C LYS A 367 4.78 2.98 18.90
#